data_b181328f874e9ab96cb9fd51ebb4c5f6
#
_entry.id   b181328f874e9ab96cb9fd51ebb4c5f6
#
_cell.length_a   1.000
_cell.length_b   1.000
_cell.length_c   1.000
_cell.angle_alpha   90.00
_cell.angle_beta   90.00
_cell.angle_gamma   90.00
#
_symmetry.space_group_name_H-M   'P 1'
#
loop_
_entity.id
_entity.type
_entity.pdbx_description
1 polymer ?
#
loop_
_entity_poly.entity_id
_entity_poly.type
_entity_poly.pdbx_seq_one_letter_code
_entity_poly.pdbx_strand_id
1 'polypeptide(L)'
;RPNRSMIIQGVAGSGKTTVAVHRISYILYNFSDRYDPSEICIIGSNDILLNYIASGLPSLDVYNTKQYRMEKLFEYLIGAYLPKKYEIIPTLVQESSELRLKSSLAFVQTIERWTRDEESRIIPTEEVRDKSYTFLSQESIDQYCRYFDDRSVVSKMENLNTRLAAAIKLEMDGEDANVRKEMLKKYKKHFSKNYKKRSLVQLYLDFLFSLEEHLANATEDANENSTNTNIMSSTTWSEWKKRVKKGFFDCYDLAAMALLAHGWLDEGDDDEFAQMYIDEAQDYGVAVYYVIKKRMPKTTFMIMGDVSQNINYDSGMNDWEELRQIMLPDSKDPSNEGLRGRFYTLCKSYRNTIEISNFAAQILDRSSFKTYPIEPIVRHGSPVGIWKENDETAMTMRVQALIEQLKKEDYKTIALICRDEDEAARLKALTNCVSDTGNEAVDCTTDSVTDGAIADTSADIIAGITVTVLPLALTKGLEFDAVILYNPNEECYADSDRDAKLLYVAVTRALHELHIVYTGELCKLLSDCPTQP
;
A
#
# COMPACT_ATOMS: atom_id res chain seq x y z
N ARG A 1 -4.43 -23.32 11.48
CA ARG A 1 -5.78 -23.45 10.89
C ARG A 1 -5.85 -22.55 9.65
N PRO A 2 -6.28 -23.06 8.48
CA PRO A 2 -6.26 -22.32 7.22
C PRO A 2 -7.18 -21.08 7.22
N ASN A 3 -8.26 -21.07 7.98
CA ASN A 3 -9.33 -20.05 7.95
C ASN A 3 -9.12 -18.91 8.96
N ARG A 4 -7.88 -18.58 9.35
CA ARG A 4 -7.62 -17.48 10.29
C ARG A 4 -6.73 -16.43 9.68
N SER A 5 -7.25 -15.23 9.60
CA SER A 5 -6.44 -14.06 9.26
C SER A 5 -5.35 -13.82 10.31
N MET A 6 -4.20 -13.31 9.88
CA MET A 6 -3.07 -13.00 10.73
C MET A 6 -2.29 -11.80 10.20
N ILE A 7 -1.66 -11.11 11.14
CA ILE A 7 -0.68 -10.06 10.85
C ILE A 7 0.66 -10.52 11.42
N ILE A 8 1.73 -10.38 10.67
CA ILE A 8 3.08 -10.74 11.06
C ILE A 8 3.96 -9.49 10.97
N GLN A 9 4.36 -8.98 12.13
CA GLN A 9 5.47 -8.05 12.23
C GLN A 9 6.76 -8.86 12.22
N GLY A 10 7.62 -8.64 11.25
CA GLY A 10 8.92 -9.31 11.21
C GLY A 10 10.03 -8.33 10.91
N VAL A 11 11.09 -8.35 11.71
CA VAL A 11 12.27 -7.51 11.49
C VAL A 11 12.96 -7.83 10.15
N ALA A 12 13.87 -6.96 9.71
CA ALA A 12 14.68 -7.19 8.53
C ALA A 12 15.31 -8.60 8.56
N GLY A 13 15.18 -9.35 7.46
CA GLY A 13 15.76 -10.70 7.35
C GLY A 13 15.13 -11.78 8.26
N SER A 14 13.92 -11.57 8.79
CA SER A 14 13.24 -12.58 9.64
C SER A 14 12.57 -13.71 8.86
N GLY A 15 12.64 -13.73 7.53
CA GLY A 15 12.07 -14.80 6.70
C GLY A 15 10.56 -14.71 6.51
N LYS A 16 9.94 -13.51 6.61
CA LYS A 16 8.50 -13.29 6.40
C LYS A 16 7.97 -13.93 5.12
N THR A 17 8.58 -13.61 4.00
CA THR A 17 8.22 -14.12 2.66
C THR A 17 8.36 -15.64 2.59
N THR A 18 9.42 -16.20 3.17
CA THR A 18 9.63 -17.65 3.25
C THR A 18 8.49 -18.33 4.03
N VAL A 19 8.09 -17.76 5.16
CA VAL A 19 6.95 -18.28 5.96
C VAL A 19 5.66 -18.25 5.14
N ALA A 20 5.42 -17.20 4.34
CA ALA A 20 4.25 -17.12 3.46
C ALA A 20 4.24 -18.23 2.40
N VAL A 21 5.36 -18.38 1.68
CA VAL A 21 5.50 -19.40 0.60
C VAL A 21 5.29 -20.81 1.15
N HIS A 22 5.93 -21.13 2.29
CA HIS A 22 5.71 -22.45 2.93
C HIS A 22 4.28 -22.64 3.45
N ARG A 23 3.62 -21.58 3.92
CA ARG A 23 2.22 -21.66 4.34
C ARG A 23 1.29 -21.92 3.15
N ILE A 24 1.51 -21.29 2.01
CA ILE A 24 0.76 -21.53 0.78
C ILE A 24 0.87 -23.01 0.39
N SER A 25 2.10 -23.50 0.28
CA SER A 25 2.35 -24.93 -0.03
C SER A 25 1.69 -25.87 0.98
N TYR A 26 1.82 -25.58 2.28
CA TYR A 26 1.19 -26.38 3.33
C TYR A 26 -0.35 -26.43 3.19
N ILE A 27 -0.99 -25.29 2.89
CA ILE A 27 -2.44 -25.23 2.72
C ILE A 27 -2.87 -26.02 1.49
N LEU A 28 -2.22 -25.82 0.36
CA LEU A 28 -2.56 -26.51 -0.87
C LEU A 28 -2.31 -28.02 -0.78
N TYR A 29 -1.25 -28.44 -0.09
CA TYR A 29 -0.96 -29.87 0.10
C TYR A 29 -1.96 -30.55 1.06
N ASN A 30 -2.25 -29.94 2.22
CA ASN A 30 -3.07 -30.58 3.25
C ASN A 30 -4.57 -30.37 3.11
N PHE A 31 -4.99 -29.41 2.29
CA PHE A 31 -6.40 -29.00 2.11
C PHE A 31 -6.75 -28.81 0.63
N SER A 32 -6.15 -29.61 -0.25
CA SER A 32 -6.37 -29.60 -1.70
C SER A 32 -7.82 -29.87 -2.12
N ASP A 33 -8.61 -30.46 -1.23
CA ASP A 33 -10.06 -30.67 -1.39
C ASP A 33 -10.88 -29.36 -1.19
N ARG A 34 -10.28 -28.31 -0.65
CA ARG A 34 -10.96 -27.06 -0.25
C ARG A 34 -10.41 -25.80 -0.89
N TYR A 35 -9.18 -25.83 -1.35
CA TYR A 35 -8.49 -24.67 -1.90
C TYR A 35 -7.87 -24.99 -3.25
N ASP A 36 -8.28 -24.23 -4.25
CA ASP A 36 -7.63 -24.23 -5.55
C ASP A 36 -6.51 -23.17 -5.57
N PRO A 37 -5.36 -23.45 -6.19
CA PRO A 37 -4.29 -22.45 -6.33
C PRO A 37 -4.75 -21.13 -6.95
N SER A 38 -5.71 -21.14 -7.87
CA SER A 38 -6.27 -19.93 -8.51
C SER A 38 -7.07 -19.05 -7.57
N GLU A 39 -7.50 -19.57 -6.41
CA GLU A 39 -8.18 -18.84 -5.34
C GLU A 39 -7.19 -18.22 -4.34
N ILE A 40 -5.88 -18.41 -4.56
CA ILE A 40 -4.82 -17.79 -3.76
C ILE A 40 -4.29 -16.55 -4.48
N CYS A 41 -4.35 -15.43 -3.77
CA CYS A 41 -3.81 -14.16 -4.22
C CYS A 41 -2.57 -13.78 -3.41
N ILE A 42 -1.52 -13.33 -4.09
CA ILE A 42 -0.29 -12.82 -3.49
C ILE A 42 -0.11 -11.38 -3.92
N ILE A 43 0.04 -10.48 -2.96
CA ILE A 43 0.30 -9.05 -3.18
C ILE A 43 1.74 -8.76 -2.77
N GLY A 44 2.51 -8.23 -3.72
CA GLY A 44 3.87 -7.73 -3.49
C GLY A 44 3.97 -6.24 -3.74
N SER A 45 4.97 -5.61 -3.13
CA SER A 45 5.23 -4.17 -3.31
C SER A 45 5.84 -3.83 -4.67
N ASN A 46 6.51 -4.80 -5.30
CA ASN A 46 7.15 -4.63 -6.60
C ASN A 46 7.23 -5.96 -7.37
N ASP A 47 7.54 -5.87 -8.67
CA ASP A 47 7.61 -7.03 -9.56
C ASP A 47 8.82 -7.95 -9.27
N ILE A 48 9.89 -7.42 -8.69
CA ILE A 48 11.08 -8.22 -8.30
C ILE A 48 10.68 -9.21 -7.20
N LEU A 49 9.97 -8.74 -6.18
CA LEU A 49 9.48 -9.59 -5.09
C LEU A 49 8.47 -10.62 -5.60
N LEU A 50 7.54 -10.21 -6.46
CA LEU A 50 6.58 -11.12 -7.07
C LEU A 50 7.27 -12.21 -7.90
N ASN A 51 8.27 -11.84 -8.71
CA ASN A 51 9.07 -12.80 -9.50
C ASN A 51 9.86 -13.75 -8.59
N TYR A 52 10.42 -13.28 -7.48
CA TYR A 52 11.10 -14.13 -6.50
C TYR A 52 10.14 -15.16 -5.90
N ILE A 53 8.95 -14.75 -5.48
CA ILE A 53 7.92 -15.64 -4.97
C ILE A 53 7.48 -16.63 -6.06
N ALA A 54 7.23 -16.13 -7.28
CA ALA A 54 6.83 -16.95 -8.43
C ALA A 54 7.85 -18.03 -8.77
N SER A 55 9.15 -17.73 -8.67
CA SER A 55 10.22 -18.71 -8.93
C SER A 55 10.35 -19.76 -7.82
N GLY A 56 9.98 -19.44 -6.59
CA GLY A 56 10.03 -20.34 -5.44
C GLY A 56 8.83 -21.30 -5.33
N LEU A 57 7.63 -20.88 -5.75
CA LEU A 57 6.41 -21.67 -5.63
C LEU A 57 6.44 -23.00 -6.41
N PRO A 58 6.94 -23.08 -7.65
CA PRO A 58 7.04 -24.35 -8.39
C PRO A 58 7.91 -25.39 -7.72
N SER A 59 8.96 -24.98 -6.98
CA SER A 59 9.80 -25.92 -6.21
C SER A 59 9.05 -26.58 -5.04
N LEU A 60 7.87 -26.04 -4.71
CA LEU A 60 6.96 -26.55 -3.68
C LEU A 60 5.64 -27.09 -4.29
N ASP A 61 5.64 -27.44 -5.57
CA ASP A 61 4.48 -27.96 -6.31
C ASP A 61 3.26 -27.00 -6.33
N VAL A 62 3.51 -25.69 -6.29
CA VAL A 62 2.45 -24.67 -6.31
C VAL A 62 2.48 -23.93 -7.64
N TYR A 63 1.39 -24.04 -8.40
CA TYR A 63 1.22 -23.41 -9.71
C TYR A 63 -0.11 -22.64 -9.78
N ASN A 64 -0.22 -21.70 -10.72
CA ASN A 64 -1.45 -20.96 -11.03
C ASN A 64 -2.00 -20.03 -9.92
N THR A 65 -1.19 -19.63 -8.95
CA THR A 65 -1.58 -18.57 -8.00
C THR A 65 -1.70 -17.22 -8.70
N LYS A 66 -2.63 -16.38 -8.23
CA LYS A 66 -2.77 -15.01 -8.72
C LYS A 66 -1.78 -14.09 -8.01
N GLN A 67 -1.10 -13.27 -8.77
CA GLN A 67 -0.07 -12.36 -8.24
C GLN A 67 -0.34 -10.96 -8.77
N TYR A 68 -0.38 -9.97 -7.86
CA TYR A 68 -0.67 -8.58 -8.21
C TYR A 68 0.20 -7.64 -7.39
N ARG A 69 0.48 -6.48 -7.95
CA ARG A 69 0.76 -5.27 -7.16
C ARG A 69 -0.57 -4.71 -6.66
N MET A 70 -0.55 -3.92 -5.59
CA MET A 70 -1.77 -3.42 -4.96
C MET A 70 -2.67 -2.63 -5.92
N GLU A 71 -2.09 -1.75 -6.74
CA GLU A 71 -2.82 -1.00 -7.75
C GLU A 71 -3.44 -1.90 -8.83
N LYS A 72 -2.76 -3.00 -9.20
CA LYS A 72 -3.29 -3.97 -10.16
C LYS A 72 -4.43 -4.82 -9.60
N LEU A 73 -4.43 -5.08 -8.29
CA LEU A 73 -5.58 -5.68 -7.63
C LEU A 73 -6.81 -4.78 -7.73
N PHE A 74 -6.68 -3.48 -7.43
CA PHE A 74 -7.81 -2.55 -7.55
C PHE A 74 -8.24 -2.37 -9.00
N GLU A 75 -7.31 -2.29 -9.95
CA GLU A 75 -7.62 -2.28 -11.39
C GLU A 75 -8.44 -3.52 -11.79
N TYR A 76 -8.05 -4.70 -11.30
CA TYR A 76 -8.79 -5.94 -11.52
C TYR A 76 -10.24 -5.86 -11.00
N LEU A 77 -10.42 -5.34 -9.76
CA LEU A 77 -11.72 -5.24 -9.11
C LEU A 77 -12.69 -4.26 -9.80
N ILE A 78 -12.19 -3.21 -10.44
CA ILE A 78 -13.02 -2.14 -11.03
C ILE A 78 -12.84 -1.95 -12.52
N GLY A 79 -12.10 -2.82 -13.21
CA GLY A 79 -11.74 -2.67 -14.62
C GLY A 79 -12.93 -2.44 -15.55
N ALA A 80 -14.07 -3.08 -15.26
CA ALA A 80 -15.31 -2.89 -16.03
C ALA A 80 -15.89 -1.45 -15.94
N TYR A 81 -15.53 -0.69 -14.92
CA TYR A 81 -16.04 0.68 -14.67
C TYR A 81 -15.01 1.76 -14.99
N LEU A 82 -13.77 1.39 -15.27
CA LEU A 82 -12.72 2.34 -15.65
C LEU A 82 -12.96 2.91 -17.05
N PRO A 83 -12.47 4.13 -17.33
CA PRO A 83 -12.58 4.73 -18.66
C PRO A 83 -11.72 3.94 -19.67
N LYS A 84 -12.05 4.04 -20.96
CA LYS A 84 -11.30 3.34 -22.02
C LYS A 84 -9.82 3.76 -22.11
N LYS A 85 -9.50 4.97 -21.65
CA LYS A 85 -8.13 5.50 -21.59
C LYS A 85 -7.86 5.99 -20.17
N TYR A 86 -6.90 5.40 -19.53
CA TYR A 86 -6.38 5.77 -18.22
C TYR A 86 -4.92 5.33 -18.08
N GLU A 87 -4.27 5.83 -17.08
CA GLU A 87 -2.91 5.49 -16.74
C GLU A 87 -2.80 5.33 -15.22
N ILE A 88 -2.15 4.26 -14.78
CA ILE A 88 -1.85 4.06 -13.37
C ILE A 88 -0.49 4.70 -13.11
N ILE A 89 -0.48 5.75 -12.30
CA ILE A 89 0.73 6.46 -11.93
C ILE A 89 1.30 5.91 -10.62
N PRO A 90 2.63 5.93 -10.45
CA PRO A 90 3.25 5.57 -9.19
C PRO A 90 2.71 6.44 -8.06
N THR A 91 2.53 5.84 -6.89
CA THR A 91 2.22 6.61 -5.68
C THR A 91 3.44 7.45 -5.32
N LEU A 92 3.25 8.77 -5.18
CA LEU A 92 4.35 9.69 -4.89
C LEU A 92 5.00 9.33 -3.55
N VAL A 93 6.32 9.25 -3.54
CA VAL A 93 7.11 9.03 -2.31
C VAL A 93 7.27 10.34 -1.51
N GLN A 94 7.06 11.49 -2.15
CA GLN A 94 7.17 12.81 -1.50
C GLN A 94 5.98 13.10 -0.59
N GLU A 95 6.26 13.79 0.51
CA GLU A 95 5.23 14.31 1.42
C GLU A 95 4.20 15.15 0.68
N SER A 96 2.95 14.74 0.81
CA SER A 96 1.83 15.43 0.18
C SER A 96 0.63 15.35 1.13
N SER A 97 0.02 16.50 1.39
CA SER A 97 -1.23 16.54 2.17
C SER A 97 -2.35 15.72 1.52
N GLU A 98 -2.37 15.63 0.20
CA GLU A 98 -3.25 14.75 -0.57
C GLU A 98 -3.01 13.28 -0.22
N LEU A 99 -1.77 12.84 -0.28
CA LEU A 99 -1.40 11.44 -0.04
C LEU A 99 -1.70 11.01 1.41
N ARG A 100 -1.36 11.88 2.38
CA ARG A 100 -1.68 11.67 3.79
C ARG A 100 -3.19 11.55 4.03
N LEU A 101 -3.99 12.38 3.37
CA LEU A 101 -5.45 12.31 3.48
C LEU A 101 -5.98 10.99 2.92
N LYS A 102 -5.67 10.68 1.66
CA LYS A 102 -6.28 9.53 0.97
C LYS A 102 -5.78 8.16 1.41
N SER A 103 -4.61 8.08 2.09
CA SER A 103 -4.10 6.86 2.71
C SER A 103 -4.75 6.53 4.06
N SER A 104 -5.50 7.47 4.65
CA SER A 104 -6.07 7.38 6.00
C SER A 104 -7.39 6.60 6.03
N LEU A 105 -7.69 6.00 7.20
CA LEU A 105 -8.98 5.37 7.48
C LEU A 105 -10.13 6.38 7.40
N ALA A 106 -9.90 7.62 7.87
CA ALA A 106 -10.91 8.68 7.86
C ALA A 106 -11.40 9.00 6.45
N PHE A 107 -10.51 8.96 5.46
CA PHE A 107 -10.87 9.21 4.06
C PHE A 107 -11.88 8.18 3.52
N VAL A 108 -11.60 6.90 3.68
CA VAL A 108 -12.50 5.83 3.19
C VAL A 108 -13.81 5.77 3.96
N GLN A 109 -13.80 6.06 5.27
CA GLN A 109 -15.02 6.20 6.06
C GLN A 109 -15.87 7.40 5.61
N THR A 110 -15.23 8.48 5.15
CA THR A 110 -15.93 9.64 4.59
C THR A 110 -16.57 9.31 3.25
N ILE A 111 -15.95 8.47 2.40
CA ILE A 111 -16.57 7.94 1.18
C ILE A 111 -17.85 7.16 1.51
N GLU A 112 -17.82 6.28 2.51
CA GLU A 112 -19.03 5.52 2.90
C GLU A 112 -20.13 6.42 3.44
N ARG A 113 -19.77 7.44 4.24
CA ARG A 113 -20.75 8.42 4.74
C ARG A 113 -21.38 9.19 3.59
N TRP A 114 -20.56 9.72 2.69
CA TRP A 114 -21.04 10.42 1.50
C TRP A 114 -21.97 9.54 0.65
N THR A 115 -21.61 8.26 0.46
CA THR A 115 -22.45 7.31 -0.29
C THR A 115 -23.83 7.14 0.37
N ARG A 116 -23.90 7.02 1.70
CA ARG A 116 -25.18 6.92 2.43
C ARG A 116 -26.02 8.21 2.35
N ASP A 117 -25.36 9.36 2.46
CA ASP A 117 -26.02 10.65 2.37
C ASP A 117 -26.63 10.87 0.97
N GLU A 118 -25.88 10.53 -0.08
CA GLU A 118 -26.37 10.58 -1.46
C GLU A 118 -27.47 9.53 -1.73
N GLU A 119 -27.35 8.32 -1.20
CA GLU A 119 -28.40 7.29 -1.27
C GLU A 119 -29.71 7.82 -0.71
N SER A 120 -29.69 8.44 0.46
CA SER A 120 -30.87 8.99 1.12
C SER A 120 -31.53 10.13 0.33
N ARG A 121 -30.77 10.86 -0.49
CA ARG A 121 -31.30 11.91 -1.38
C ARG A 121 -31.93 11.35 -2.66
N ILE A 122 -31.48 10.18 -3.10
CA ILE A 122 -31.89 9.59 -4.37
C ILE A 122 -33.04 8.63 -4.21
N ILE A 123 -33.02 7.76 -3.21
CA ILE A 123 -34.05 6.75 -2.95
C ILE A 123 -35.14 7.40 -2.10
N PRO A 124 -36.36 7.62 -2.65
CA PRO A 124 -37.46 8.14 -1.85
C PRO A 124 -37.91 7.09 -0.81
N THR A 125 -38.05 7.52 0.44
CA THR A 125 -38.51 6.66 1.55
C THR A 125 -39.98 6.86 1.88
N GLU A 126 -40.66 7.79 1.22
CA GLU A 126 -42.07 8.04 1.41
C GLU A 126 -42.93 6.85 0.97
N GLU A 127 -44.08 6.65 1.65
CA GLU A 127 -45.03 5.59 1.26
C GLU A 127 -45.47 5.75 -0.20
N VAL A 128 -45.55 4.65 -0.92
CA VAL A 128 -46.02 4.63 -2.31
C VAL A 128 -47.51 4.24 -2.31
N ARG A 129 -48.39 5.23 -2.55
CA ARG A 129 -49.82 5.04 -2.61
C ARG A 129 -50.45 5.68 -3.85
N ASP A 130 -51.61 5.17 -4.24
CA ASP A 130 -52.46 5.76 -5.26
C ASP A 130 -53.93 5.57 -4.90
N LYS A 131 -54.67 6.69 -4.72
CA LYS A 131 -56.08 6.70 -4.29
C LYS A 131 -56.25 5.88 -2.99
N SER A 132 -56.92 4.73 -3.10
CA SER A 132 -57.23 3.83 -1.98
C SER A 132 -56.17 2.73 -1.78
N TYR A 133 -55.19 2.60 -2.66
CA TYR A 133 -54.17 1.56 -2.60
C TYR A 133 -52.87 2.08 -1.98
N THR A 134 -52.37 1.38 -0.97
CA THR A 134 -51.03 1.59 -0.43
C THR A 134 -50.14 0.41 -0.88
N PHE A 135 -49.26 0.64 -1.85
CA PHE A 135 -48.44 -0.41 -2.42
C PHE A 135 -47.22 -0.77 -1.58
N LEU A 136 -46.53 0.23 -1.04
CA LEU A 136 -45.41 0.06 -0.10
C LEU A 136 -45.50 1.13 0.99
N SER A 137 -45.51 0.72 2.26
CA SER A 137 -45.42 1.65 3.39
C SER A 137 -44.00 2.17 3.55
N GLN A 138 -43.83 3.36 4.13
CA GLN A 138 -42.55 3.93 4.52
C GLN A 138 -41.73 2.95 5.36
N GLU A 139 -42.34 2.34 6.39
CA GLU A 139 -41.67 1.36 7.24
C GLU A 139 -41.12 0.18 6.47
N SER A 140 -41.84 -0.33 5.47
CA SER A 140 -41.41 -1.44 4.61
C SER A 140 -40.20 -1.05 3.73
N ILE A 141 -40.17 0.20 3.24
CA ILE A 141 -39.05 0.73 2.44
C ILE A 141 -37.81 0.92 3.33
N ASP A 142 -37.95 1.55 4.48
CA ASP A 142 -36.87 1.78 5.44
C ASP A 142 -36.30 0.46 5.96
N GLN A 143 -37.16 -0.51 6.27
CA GLN A 143 -36.73 -1.85 6.70
C GLN A 143 -35.94 -2.57 5.60
N TYR A 144 -36.37 -2.43 4.35
CA TYR A 144 -35.65 -3.00 3.21
C TYR A 144 -34.26 -2.36 3.06
N CYS A 145 -34.17 -1.04 3.08
CA CYS A 145 -32.88 -0.33 2.94
C CYS A 145 -31.89 -0.70 4.06
N ARG A 146 -32.39 -0.84 5.31
CA ARG A 146 -31.54 -1.27 6.45
C ARG A 146 -31.11 -2.73 6.36
N TYR A 147 -31.99 -3.63 5.92
CA TYR A 147 -31.68 -5.06 5.82
C TYR A 147 -30.64 -5.35 4.74
N PHE A 148 -30.62 -4.56 3.67
CA PHE A 148 -29.70 -4.68 2.54
C PHE A 148 -28.70 -3.51 2.49
N ASP A 149 -28.22 -3.06 3.65
CA ASP A 149 -27.24 -1.96 3.74
C ASP A 149 -25.92 -2.27 3.02
N ASP A 150 -25.58 -3.53 2.90
CA ASP A 150 -24.42 -4.06 2.17
C ASP A 150 -24.54 -4.05 0.62
N ARG A 151 -25.75 -3.80 0.09
CA ARG A 151 -25.96 -3.76 -1.36
C ARG A 151 -25.71 -2.38 -1.94
N SER A 152 -25.31 -2.35 -3.23
CA SER A 152 -25.12 -1.09 -3.95
C SER A 152 -26.42 -0.30 -4.12
N VAL A 153 -26.30 1.02 -4.22
CA VAL A 153 -27.44 1.94 -4.40
C VAL A 153 -28.25 1.58 -5.64
N VAL A 154 -27.59 1.21 -6.75
CA VAL A 154 -28.27 0.79 -7.99
C VAL A 154 -29.06 -0.49 -7.76
N SER A 155 -28.49 -1.49 -7.11
CA SER A 155 -29.16 -2.76 -6.79
C SER A 155 -30.37 -2.54 -5.87
N LYS A 156 -30.25 -1.68 -4.83
CA LYS A 156 -31.37 -1.32 -3.96
C LYS A 156 -32.52 -0.71 -4.72
N MET A 157 -32.25 0.26 -5.61
CA MET A 157 -33.28 0.91 -6.43
C MET A 157 -33.99 -0.08 -7.37
N GLU A 158 -33.27 -0.97 -8.02
CA GLU A 158 -33.84 -1.97 -8.93
C GLU A 158 -34.71 -2.98 -8.19
N ASN A 159 -34.23 -3.45 -7.06
CA ASN A 159 -35.00 -4.37 -6.22
C ASN A 159 -36.26 -3.71 -5.62
N LEU A 160 -36.19 -2.46 -5.17
CA LEU A 160 -37.35 -1.71 -4.70
C LEU A 160 -38.39 -1.49 -5.81
N ASN A 161 -37.94 -1.17 -7.05
CA ASN A 161 -38.84 -1.07 -8.18
C ASN A 161 -39.51 -2.42 -8.52
N THR A 162 -38.77 -3.52 -8.39
CA THR A 162 -39.31 -4.89 -8.61
C THR A 162 -40.35 -5.25 -7.54
N ARG A 163 -40.06 -4.96 -6.26
CA ARG A 163 -41.01 -5.15 -5.14
C ARG A 163 -42.27 -4.31 -5.33
N LEU A 164 -42.12 -3.05 -5.73
CA LEU A 164 -43.24 -2.17 -6.00
C LEU A 164 -44.14 -2.72 -7.12
N ALA A 165 -43.52 -3.21 -8.20
CA ALA A 165 -44.29 -3.83 -9.29
C ALA A 165 -45.03 -5.11 -8.84
N ALA A 166 -44.45 -5.91 -7.93
CA ALA A 166 -45.12 -7.07 -7.33
C ALA A 166 -46.26 -6.66 -6.41
N ALA A 167 -46.07 -5.64 -5.57
CA ALA A 167 -47.12 -5.10 -4.69
C ALA A 167 -48.30 -4.52 -5.48
N ILE A 168 -48.03 -3.78 -6.56
CA ILE A 168 -49.12 -3.26 -7.44
C ILE A 168 -49.93 -4.43 -8.04
N LYS A 169 -49.27 -5.51 -8.49
CA LYS A 169 -49.96 -6.68 -9.04
C LYS A 169 -50.85 -7.37 -8.00
N LEU A 170 -50.38 -7.44 -6.75
CA LEU A 170 -51.10 -8.09 -5.65
C LEU A 170 -52.29 -7.24 -5.16
N GLU A 171 -52.07 -5.96 -4.85
CA GLU A 171 -53.10 -5.05 -4.32
C GLU A 171 -54.20 -4.75 -5.35
N MET A 172 -53.85 -4.85 -6.62
CA MET A 172 -54.82 -4.65 -7.74
C MET A 172 -55.30 -5.97 -8.35
N ASP A 173 -55.19 -7.09 -7.59
CA ASP A 173 -55.74 -8.35 -8.05
C ASP A 173 -57.27 -8.27 -8.09
N GLY A 174 -57.88 -8.50 -9.23
CA GLY A 174 -59.31 -8.29 -9.45
C GLY A 174 -59.66 -6.98 -10.20
N GLU A 175 -58.76 -6.01 -10.32
CA GLU A 175 -58.93 -4.82 -11.16
C GLU A 175 -58.77 -5.13 -12.65
N ASP A 176 -59.35 -4.25 -13.49
CA ASP A 176 -59.19 -4.34 -14.95
C ASP A 176 -57.71 -4.39 -15.40
N ALA A 177 -57.38 -5.28 -16.29
CA ALA A 177 -56.01 -5.50 -16.75
C ALA A 177 -55.36 -4.24 -17.34
N ASN A 178 -56.14 -3.33 -17.97
CA ASN A 178 -55.61 -2.08 -18.51
C ASN A 178 -55.28 -1.10 -17.39
N VAL A 179 -56.15 -0.99 -16.38
CA VAL A 179 -55.93 -0.12 -15.21
C VAL A 179 -54.66 -0.56 -14.48
N ARG A 180 -54.50 -1.85 -14.26
CA ARG A 180 -53.28 -2.43 -13.62
C ARG A 180 -52.03 -2.17 -14.46
N LYS A 181 -52.12 -2.30 -15.82
CA LYS A 181 -51.01 -2.02 -16.72
C LYS A 181 -50.61 -0.54 -16.71
N GLU A 182 -51.56 0.38 -16.64
CA GLU A 182 -51.30 1.81 -16.51
C GLU A 182 -50.59 2.13 -15.20
N MET A 183 -51.01 1.51 -14.10
CA MET A 183 -50.40 1.69 -12.77
C MET A 183 -48.95 1.19 -12.77
N LEU A 184 -48.67 0.00 -13.31
CA LEU A 184 -47.33 -0.54 -13.48
C LEU A 184 -46.45 0.39 -14.33
N LYS A 185 -47.01 0.99 -15.39
CA LYS A 185 -46.31 1.96 -16.24
C LYS A 185 -45.99 3.25 -15.48
N LYS A 186 -46.94 3.76 -14.69
CA LYS A 186 -46.81 4.98 -13.85
C LYS A 186 -45.65 4.85 -12.86
N TYR A 187 -45.51 3.71 -12.19
CA TYR A 187 -44.54 3.49 -11.12
C TYR A 187 -43.28 2.70 -11.53
N LYS A 188 -43.09 2.41 -12.83
CA LYS A 188 -42.03 1.54 -13.37
C LYS A 188 -40.62 1.88 -12.87
N LYS A 189 -40.33 3.16 -12.60
CA LYS A 189 -39.01 3.66 -12.19
C LYS A 189 -39.14 4.58 -10.96
N HIS A 190 -40.04 4.29 -10.04
CA HIS A 190 -40.34 5.17 -8.93
C HIS A 190 -39.11 5.44 -8.06
N PHE A 191 -38.37 4.40 -7.66
CA PHE A 191 -37.18 4.50 -6.80
C PHE A 191 -35.91 4.93 -7.54
N SER A 192 -35.91 4.91 -8.86
CA SER A 192 -34.78 5.39 -9.69
C SER A 192 -35.11 6.70 -10.44
N LYS A 193 -36.21 7.35 -10.13
CA LYS A 193 -36.67 8.58 -10.80
C LYS A 193 -35.66 9.73 -10.67
N ASN A 194 -35.02 9.87 -9.52
CA ASN A 194 -34.03 10.93 -9.25
C ASN A 194 -32.60 10.52 -9.59
N TYR A 195 -32.39 9.25 -9.96
CA TYR A 195 -31.06 8.75 -10.26
C TYR A 195 -30.59 9.16 -11.65
N LYS A 196 -29.44 9.84 -11.70
CA LYS A 196 -28.73 10.11 -12.93
C LYS A 196 -27.54 9.15 -13.01
N LYS A 197 -27.48 8.34 -14.07
CA LYS A 197 -26.36 7.42 -14.28
C LYS A 197 -25.06 8.21 -14.38
N ARG A 198 -24.10 7.91 -13.49
CA ARG A 198 -22.77 8.51 -13.42
C ARG A 198 -21.73 7.44 -13.71
N SER A 199 -20.62 7.81 -14.36
CA SER A 199 -19.46 6.93 -14.46
C SER A 199 -18.75 6.87 -13.10
N LEU A 200 -17.91 5.85 -12.87
CA LEU A 200 -17.16 5.73 -11.64
C LEU A 200 -16.24 6.94 -11.40
N VAL A 201 -15.58 7.45 -12.44
CA VAL A 201 -14.76 8.68 -12.36
C VAL A 201 -15.61 9.90 -11.99
N GLN A 202 -16.85 10.00 -12.51
CA GLN A 202 -17.73 11.09 -12.14
C GLN A 202 -18.18 10.99 -10.69
N LEU A 203 -18.51 9.80 -10.19
CA LEU A 203 -18.82 9.57 -8.77
C LEU A 203 -17.66 9.98 -7.87
N TYR A 204 -16.44 9.63 -8.25
CA TYR A 204 -15.25 9.99 -7.49
C TYR A 204 -15.00 11.50 -7.50
N LEU A 205 -15.18 12.18 -8.64
CA LEU A 205 -15.09 13.64 -8.71
C LEU A 205 -16.17 14.34 -7.89
N ASP A 206 -17.43 13.86 -7.93
CA ASP A 206 -18.53 14.40 -7.13
C ASP A 206 -18.22 14.28 -5.62
N PHE A 207 -17.67 13.14 -5.21
CA PHE A 207 -17.19 12.96 -3.84
C PHE A 207 -16.07 13.94 -3.48
N LEU A 208 -15.03 14.12 -4.34
CA LEU A 208 -13.93 15.04 -4.08
C LEU A 208 -14.39 16.50 -3.98
N PHE A 209 -15.37 16.92 -4.77
CA PHE A 209 -15.97 18.25 -4.64
C PHE A 209 -16.70 18.42 -3.32
N SER A 210 -17.49 17.42 -2.91
CA SER A 210 -18.19 17.44 -1.63
C SER A 210 -17.23 17.43 -0.44
N LEU A 211 -16.14 16.66 -0.53
CA LEU A 211 -15.11 16.59 0.52
C LEU A 211 -14.38 17.93 0.70
N GLU A 212 -13.98 18.57 -0.41
CA GLU A 212 -13.36 19.89 -0.38
C GLU A 212 -14.26 20.93 0.29
N GLU A 213 -15.54 20.98 -0.09
CA GLU A 213 -16.53 21.88 0.50
C GLU A 213 -16.73 21.61 2.00
N HIS A 214 -16.83 20.35 2.37
CA HIS A 214 -16.99 19.95 3.78
C HIS A 214 -15.78 20.36 4.64
N LEU A 215 -14.57 20.16 4.14
CA LEU A 215 -13.35 20.52 4.86
C LEU A 215 -13.15 22.04 4.92
N ALA A 216 -13.53 22.78 3.87
CA ALA A 216 -13.51 24.25 3.89
C ALA A 216 -14.46 24.82 4.96
N ASN A 217 -15.69 24.33 5.02
CA ASN A 217 -16.68 24.77 6.01
C ASN A 217 -16.27 24.41 7.46
N ALA A 218 -15.65 23.23 7.66
CA ALA A 218 -15.18 22.82 8.99
C ALA A 218 -14.06 23.70 9.55
N THR A 219 -13.32 24.39 8.69
CA THR A 219 -12.24 25.32 9.10
C THR A 219 -12.75 26.73 9.46
N GLU A 220 -13.88 27.16 8.92
CA GLU A 220 -14.51 28.44 9.29
C GLU A 220 -15.13 28.38 10.69
N ASP A 221 -15.60 27.19 11.12
CA ASP A 221 -16.20 26.98 12.45
C ASP A 221 -15.18 26.70 13.57
N ALA A 222 -13.93 26.37 13.23
CA ALA A 222 -12.89 26.08 14.21
C ALA A 222 -12.21 27.39 14.68
N ASN A 223 -12.50 27.83 15.92
CA ASN A 223 -11.78 28.91 16.59
C ASN A 223 -10.27 28.74 16.51
N GLU A 224 -9.54 29.84 16.37
CA GLU A 224 -8.09 30.02 16.12
C GLU A 224 -7.10 29.20 17.00
N ASN A 225 -7.56 28.30 17.85
CA ASN A 225 -6.76 27.54 18.81
C ASN A 225 -6.51 26.05 18.46
N SER A 226 -6.97 25.54 17.30
CA SER A 226 -6.67 24.17 16.88
C SER A 226 -5.55 24.16 15.84
N THR A 227 -4.33 24.07 16.33
CA THR A 227 -3.07 24.03 15.56
C THR A 227 -2.81 22.66 14.91
N ASN A 228 -3.74 22.04 14.19
CA ASN A 228 -3.40 20.80 13.44
C ASN A 228 -4.40 20.39 12.37
N THR A 229 -4.94 21.29 11.59
CA THR A 229 -5.54 20.90 10.30
C THR A 229 -4.56 21.30 9.20
N ASN A 230 -3.80 20.33 8.68
CA ASN A 230 -3.08 20.45 7.41
C ASN A 230 -4.11 20.65 6.28
N ILE A 231 -4.57 21.89 6.12
CA ILE A 231 -5.54 22.27 5.10
C ILE A 231 -4.86 22.14 3.75
N MET A 232 -5.35 21.23 2.91
CA MET A 232 -4.91 21.16 1.52
C MET A 232 -5.16 22.50 0.83
N SER A 233 -4.17 23.00 0.10
CA SER A 233 -4.33 24.21 -0.67
C SER A 233 -5.37 24.03 -1.79
N SER A 234 -6.03 25.11 -2.18
CA SER A 234 -6.95 25.11 -3.34
C SER A 234 -6.25 24.65 -4.63
N THR A 235 -4.96 24.91 -4.75
CA THR A 235 -4.13 24.43 -5.85
C THR A 235 -4.02 22.91 -5.85
N THR A 236 -3.72 22.29 -4.70
CA THR A 236 -3.61 20.83 -4.55
C THR A 236 -4.93 20.15 -4.90
N TRP A 237 -6.07 20.67 -4.41
CA TRP A 237 -7.40 20.15 -4.77
C TRP A 237 -7.68 20.23 -6.28
N SER A 238 -7.32 21.36 -6.89
CA SER A 238 -7.51 21.56 -8.33
C SER A 238 -6.66 20.58 -9.15
N GLU A 239 -5.41 20.39 -8.78
CA GLU A 239 -4.49 19.46 -9.46
C GLU A 239 -4.95 18.01 -9.31
N TRP A 240 -5.34 17.58 -8.11
CA TRP A 240 -5.87 16.24 -7.88
C TRP A 240 -7.10 15.96 -8.75
N LYS A 241 -8.13 16.82 -8.68
CA LYS A 241 -9.34 16.68 -9.49
C LYS A 241 -9.05 16.70 -11.00
N LYS A 242 -8.10 17.54 -11.44
CA LYS A 242 -7.68 17.62 -12.86
C LYS A 242 -6.97 16.33 -13.30
N ARG A 243 -6.13 15.74 -12.45
CA ARG A 243 -5.45 14.46 -12.67
C ARG A 243 -6.46 13.33 -12.82
N VAL A 244 -7.38 13.19 -11.86
CA VAL A 244 -8.46 12.20 -11.89
C VAL A 244 -9.33 12.35 -13.14
N LYS A 245 -9.71 13.59 -13.51
CA LYS A 245 -10.52 13.87 -14.71
C LYS A 245 -9.81 13.46 -16.00
N LYS A 246 -8.49 13.52 -16.04
CA LYS A 246 -7.68 13.09 -17.19
C LYS A 246 -7.47 11.58 -17.25
N GLY A 247 -7.85 10.83 -16.20
CA GLY A 247 -7.68 9.39 -16.13
C GLY A 247 -6.33 8.95 -15.56
N PHE A 248 -5.63 9.78 -14.80
CA PHE A 248 -4.41 9.42 -14.08
C PHE A 248 -4.75 9.06 -12.64
N PHE A 249 -4.53 7.83 -12.25
CA PHE A 249 -4.91 7.29 -10.94
C PHE A 249 -3.72 6.64 -10.26
N ASP A 250 -3.50 6.95 -8.99
CA ASP A 250 -2.60 6.17 -8.15
C ASP A 250 -3.36 5.07 -7.38
N CYS A 251 -2.62 4.30 -6.58
CA CYS A 251 -3.17 3.18 -5.81
C CYS A 251 -4.36 3.60 -4.92
N TYR A 252 -4.29 4.76 -4.25
CA TYR A 252 -5.35 5.22 -3.36
C TYR A 252 -6.57 5.78 -4.10
N ASP A 253 -6.36 6.40 -5.28
CA ASP A 253 -7.47 6.79 -6.16
C ASP A 253 -8.24 5.55 -6.62
N LEU A 254 -7.52 4.48 -7.01
CA LEU A 254 -8.13 3.20 -7.40
C LEU A 254 -8.85 2.54 -6.23
N ALA A 255 -8.29 2.56 -5.02
CA ALA A 255 -8.93 2.04 -3.81
C ALA A 255 -10.23 2.80 -3.49
N ALA A 256 -10.20 4.14 -3.54
CA ALA A 256 -11.38 4.98 -3.35
C ALA A 256 -12.47 4.68 -4.38
N MET A 257 -12.09 4.54 -5.65
CA MET A 257 -13.01 4.16 -6.71
C MET A 257 -13.54 2.73 -6.52
N ALA A 258 -12.74 1.79 -6.00
CA ALA A 258 -13.21 0.44 -5.70
C ALA A 258 -14.27 0.43 -4.58
N LEU A 259 -14.11 1.27 -3.58
CA LEU A 259 -15.11 1.44 -2.52
C LEU A 259 -16.40 2.09 -3.06
N LEU A 260 -16.27 3.12 -3.90
CA LEU A 260 -17.42 3.74 -4.57
C LEU A 260 -18.14 2.78 -5.51
N ALA A 261 -17.41 1.97 -6.30
CA ALA A 261 -18.02 0.96 -7.15
C ALA A 261 -18.85 -0.04 -6.32
N HIS A 262 -18.30 -0.52 -5.21
CA HIS A 262 -19.00 -1.41 -4.28
C HIS A 262 -20.28 -0.78 -3.73
N GLY A 263 -20.22 0.46 -3.26
CA GLY A 263 -21.40 1.15 -2.71
C GLY A 263 -22.44 1.54 -3.75
N TRP A 264 -22.04 1.77 -5.01
CA TRP A 264 -22.92 2.34 -6.03
C TRP A 264 -23.31 1.41 -7.17
N LEU A 265 -22.38 0.62 -7.70
CA LEU A 265 -22.50 -0.01 -9.02
C LEU A 265 -22.51 -1.54 -8.99
N ASP A 266 -21.81 -2.15 -8.06
CA ASP A 266 -21.64 -3.59 -8.03
C ASP A 266 -22.90 -4.32 -7.59
N GLU A 267 -23.19 -5.44 -8.25
CA GLU A 267 -24.37 -6.26 -7.97
C GLU A 267 -24.15 -7.32 -6.89
N GLY A 268 -22.95 -7.42 -6.30
CA GLY A 268 -22.71 -8.40 -5.25
C GLY A 268 -21.33 -9.05 -5.24
N ASP A 269 -21.24 -10.19 -4.58
CA ASP A 269 -20.05 -10.96 -4.23
C ASP A 269 -19.23 -11.37 -5.45
N ASP A 270 -18.36 -10.48 -5.94
CA ASP A 270 -17.43 -10.82 -6.99
C ASP A 270 -16.15 -11.41 -6.42
N ASP A 271 -15.67 -12.47 -7.06
CA ASP A 271 -14.32 -13.03 -7.08
C ASP A 271 -13.55 -12.93 -5.76
N GLU A 272 -14.12 -13.46 -4.69
CA GLU A 272 -13.40 -13.57 -3.43
C GLU A 272 -12.29 -14.63 -3.55
N PHE A 273 -11.06 -14.17 -3.36
CA PHE A 273 -9.98 -15.12 -3.11
C PHE A 273 -10.18 -15.82 -1.77
N ALA A 274 -9.99 -17.13 -1.72
CA ALA A 274 -10.06 -17.87 -0.46
C ALA A 274 -8.94 -17.46 0.51
N GLN A 275 -7.77 -17.15 -0.03
CA GLN A 275 -6.59 -16.73 0.73
C GLN A 275 -5.90 -15.55 0.03
N MET A 276 -5.49 -14.53 0.80
CA MET A 276 -4.69 -13.40 0.32
C MET A 276 -3.45 -13.20 1.20
N TYR A 277 -2.30 -13.17 0.56
CA TYR A 277 -0.99 -12.97 1.18
C TYR A 277 -0.46 -11.61 0.76
N ILE A 278 -0.20 -10.73 1.71
CA ILE A 278 0.28 -9.37 1.44
C ILE A 278 1.63 -9.20 2.12
N ASP A 279 2.66 -8.99 1.33
CA ASP A 279 4.03 -8.72 1.82
C ASP A 279 4.35 -7.22 1.74
N GLU A 280 5.32 -6.79 2.53
CA GLU A 280 5.72 -5.39 2.69
C GLU A 280 4.54 -4.45 2.99
N ALA A 281 3.63 -4.94 3.82
CA ALA A 281 2.34 -4.30 4.06
C ALA A 281 2.45 -2.88 4.63
N GLN A 282 3.53 -2.54 5.31
CA GLN A 282 3.76 -1.21 5.88
C GLN A 282 3.89 -0.11 4.82
N ASP A 283 4.10 -0.46 3.54
CA ASP A 283 4.25 0.53 2.47
C ASP A 283 2.96 1.24 2.10
N TYR A 284 1.83 0.65 2.46
CA TYR A 284 0.51 1.18 2.18
C TYR A 284 -0.18 1.65 3.45
N GLY A 285 -0.95 2.73 3.34
CA GLY A 285 -1.82 3.19 4.41
C GLY A 285 -3.03 2.28 4.61
N VAL A 286 -3.67 2.42 5.75
CA VAL A 286 -4.80 1.56 6.18
C VAL A 286 -6.01 1.61 5.25
N ALA A 287 -6.16 2.68 4.46
CA ALA A 287 -7.25 2.86 3.51
C ALA A 287 -7.38 1.68 2.54
N VAL A 288 -6.27 1.20 1.96
CA VAL A 288 -6.31 0.08 1.00
C VAL A 288 -6.79 -1.22 1.64
N TYR A 289 -6.37 -1.49 2.88
CA TYR A 289 -6.78 -2.70 3.62
C TYR A 289 -8.25 -2.65 4.02
N TYR A 290 -8.73 -1.47 4.39
CA TYR A 290 -10.15 -1.27 4.66
C TYR A 290 -11.00 -1.62 3.44
N VAL A 291 -10.61 -1.11 2.27
CA VAL A 291 -11.31 -1.36 1.01
C VAL A 291 -11.26 -2.83 0.63
N ILE A 292 -10.09 -3.47 0.70
CA ILE A 292 -9.94 -4.92 0.42
C ILE A 292 -10.85 -5.73 1.35
N LYS A 293 -10.87 -5.42 2.65
CA LYS A 293 -11.71 -6.14 3.61
C LYS A 293 -13.19 -5.95 3.34
N LYS A 294 -13.62 -4.77 2.90
CA LYS A 294 -15.01 -4.50 2.50
C LYS A 294 -15.40 -5.25 1.23
N ARG A 295 -14.52 -5.28 0.24
CA ARG A 295 -14.75 -5.97 -1.04
C ARG A 295 -14.72 -7.49 -0.92
N MET A 296 -13.90 -8.01 0.00
CA MET A 296 -13.63 -9.43 0.17
C MET A 296 -13.80 -9.87 1.63
N PRO A 297 -15.05 -9.81 2.18
CA PRO A 297 -15.30 -10.06 3.61
C PRO A 297 -14.99 -11.50 4.04
N LYS A 298 -15.08 -12.48 3.14
CA LYS A 298 -14.86 -13.91 3.42
C LYS A 298 -13.40 -14.34 3.25
N THR A 299 -12.58 -13.54 2.57
CA THR A 299 -11.17 -13.86 2.34
C THR A 299 -10.38 -13.93 3.65
N THR A 300 -9.53 -14.93 3.75
CA THR A 300 -8.57 -15.08 4.86
C THR A 300 -7.26 -14.39 4.50
N PHE A 301 -6.80 -13.50 5.35
CA PHE A 301 -5.62 -12.65 5.10
C PHE A 301 -4.40 -13.11 5.89
N MET A 302 -3.25 -13.13 5.24
CA MET A 302 -1.94 -13.15 5.88
C MET A 302 -1.19 -11.89 5.45
N ILE A 303 -1.08 -10.94 6.38
CA ILE A 303 -0.48 -9.63 6.14
C ILE A 303 0.86 -9.58 6.85
N MET A 304 1.91 -9.27 6.12
CA MET A 304 3.28 -9.29 6.63
C MET A 304 3.98 -7.98 6.33
N GLY A 305 4.84 -7.55 7.24
CA GLY A 305 5.63 -6.36 7.04
C GLY A 305 6.53 -6.04 8.22
N ASP A 306 7.19 -4.91 8.12
CA ASP A 306 8.01 -4.33 9.18
C ASP A 306 7.76 -2.82 9.23
N VAL A 307 7.02 -2.36 10.24
CA VAL A 307 6.72 -0.92 10.38
C VAL A 307 7.97 -0.06 10.57
N SER A 308 9.08 -0.66 11.04
CA SER A 308 10.38 0.03 11.12
C SER A 308 11.00 0.27 9.75
N GLN A 309 10.61 -0.49 8.72
CA GLN A 309 11.05 -0.33 7.33
C GLN A 309 10.10 0.51 6.47
N ASN A 310 9.14 1.19 7.07
CA ASN A 310 8.27 2.09 6.33
C ASN A 310 9.02 3.36 5.92
N ILE A 311 9.41 3.45 4.64
CA ILE A 311 10.01 4.66 4.05
C ILE A 311 8.98 5.69 3.60
N ASN A 312 7.72 5.26 3.41
CA ASN A 312 6.58 6.11 3.06
C ASN A 312 5.91 6.65 4.34
N TYR A 313 6.66 7.39 5.16
CA TYR A 313 6.28 7.74 6.54
C TYR A 313 4.88 8.33 6.67
N ASP A 314 4.47 9.19 5.74
CA ASP A 314 3.19 9.90 5.77
C ASP A 314 2.01 9.11 5.19
N SER A 315 2.26 8.14 4.33
CA SER A 315 1.21 7.40 3.61
C SER A 315 1.18 5.91 3.92
N GLY A 316 2.28 5.37 4.42
CA GLY A 316 2.36 3.99 4.87
C GLY A 316 2.02 3.85 6.36
N MET A 317 2.10 2.63 6.88
CA MET A 317 1.81 2.36 8.29
C MET A 317 3.05 2.51 9.16
N ASN A 318 2.91 3.27 10.24
CA ASN A 318 3.94 3.44 11.28
C ASN A 318 3.73 2.55 12.51
N ASP A 319 2.54 1.95 12.62
CA ASP A 319 2.19 0.92 13.60
C ASP A 319 1.12 -0.01 13.02
N TRP A 320 0.74 -1.03 13.76
CA TRP A 320 -0.25 -2.01 13.33
C TRP A 320 -1.64 -1.81 13.94
N GLU A 321 -1.86 -0.79 14.75
CA GLU A 321 -3.05 -0.74 15.60
C GLU A 321 -4.33 -0.58 14.80
N GLU A 322 -4.39 0.40 13.88
CA GLU A 322 -5.57 0.58 13.02
C GLU A 322 -5.82 -0.64 12.12
N LEU A 323 -4.74 -1.21 11.55
CA LEU A 323 -4.88 -2.42 10.72
C LEU A 323 -5.40 -3.62 11.52
N ARG A 324 -4.96 -3.79 12.76
CA ARG A 324 -5.45 -4.86 13.64
C ARG A 324 -6.94 -4.72 13.91
N GLN A 325 -7.42 -3.51 14.12
CA GLN A 325 -8.85 -3.25 14.34
C GLN A 325 -9.69 -3.58 13.10
N ILE A 326 -9.16 -3.33 11.89
CA ILE A 326 -9.84 -3.62 10.63
C ILE A 326 -9.83 -5.12 10.30
N MET A 327 -8.66 -5.77 10.41
CA MET A 327 -8.43 -7.12 9.89
C MET A 327 -8.62 -8.23 10.91
N LEU A 328 -8.47 -7.93 12.20
CA LEU A 328 -8.55 -8.88 13.30
C LEU A 328 -9.67 -8.47 14.25
N PRO A 329 -10.91 -8.92 14.04
CA PRO A 329 -12.04 -8.54 14.88
C PRO A 329 -11.78 -8.87 16.35
N ASP A 330 -12.13 -7.93 17.22
CA ASP A 330 -11.85 -7.97 18.64
C ASP A 330 -12.48 -9.20 19.31
N SER A 331 -11.72 -9.88 20.12
CA SER A 331 -12.01 -11.17 20.73
C SER A 331 -13.00 -11.10 21.91
N LYS A 332 -13.71 -9.98 22.09
CA LYS A 332 -14.65 -9.79 23.20
C LYS A 332 -16.00 -10.47 23.00
N ASP A 333 -16.32 -10.91 21.78
CA ASP A 333 -17.52 -11.67 21.51
C ASP A 333 -17.23 -13.17 21.69
N PRO A 334 -17.84 -13.85 22.69
CA PRO A 334 -17.66 -15.27 22.93
C PRO A 334 -18.10 -16.15 21.73
N SER A 335 -19.01 -15.67 20.88
CA SER A 335 -19.43 -16.38 19.66
C SER A 335 -18.36 -16.44 18.59
N ASN A 336 -17.34 -15.56 18.65
CA ASN A 336 -16.24 -15.47 17.73
C ASN A 336 -14.93 -16.17 18.18
N GLU A 337 -14.97 -17.03 19.20
CA GLU A 337 -13.77 -17.74 19.70
C GLU A 337 -12.99 -18.50 18.64
N GLY A 338 -13.65 -18.91 17.56
CA GLY A 338 -13.04 -19.57 16.40
C GLY A 338 -12.37 -18.65 15.39
N LEU A 339 -12.73 -17.36 15.34
CA LEU A 339 -12.35 -16.38 14.31
C LEU A 339 -11.26 -15.40 14.77
N ARG A 340 -10.68 -15.60 15.96
CA ARG A 340 -9.63 -14.73 16.51
C ARG A 340 -8.46 -14.65 15.54
N GLY A 341 -8.32 -13.48 14.90
CA GLY A 341 -7.13 -13.11 14.17
C GLY A 341 -5.92 -13.09 15.10
N ARG A 342 -4.73 -13.36 14.57
CA ARG A 342 -3.50 -13.45 15.35
C ARG A 342 -2.49 -12.43 14.88
N PHE A 343 -1.88 -11.77 15.85
CA PHE A 343 -0.70 -10.93 15.63
C PHE A 343 0.54 -11.69 16.10
N TYR A 344 1.53 -11.82 15.23
CA TYR A 344 2.79 -12.50 15.52
C TYR A 344 3.95 -11.55 15.29
N THR A 345 5.01 -11.74 16.09
CA THR A 345 6.30 -11.05 15.90
C THR A 345 7.38 -12.06 15.55
N LEU A 346 8.16 -11.77 14.50
CA LEU A 346 9.36 -12.49 14.14
C LEU A 346 10.56 -11.59 14.44
N CYS A 347 11.21 -11.84 15.58
CA CYS A 347 12.30 -11.01 16.09
C CYS A 347 13.68 -11.45 15.62
N LYS A 348 13.82 -12.72 15.15
CA LYS A 348 15.11 -13.25 14.71
C LYS A 348 15.47 -12.76 13.31
N SER A 349 16.64 -12.11 13.20
CA SER A 349 17.22 -11.69 11.93
C SER A 349 18.26 -12.71 11.45
N TYR A 350 18.06 -13.24 10.26
CA TYR A 350 18.97 -14.21 9.61
C TYR A 350 19.83 -13.57 8.53
N ARG A 351 19.67 -12.28 8.29
CA ARG A 351 20.27 -11.55 7.18
C ARG A 351 21.63 -10.98 7.52
N ASN A 352 21.66 -10.09 8.49
CA ASN A 352 22.81 -9.28 8.81
C ASN A 352 23.74 -9.95 9.83
N THR A 353 24.98 -9.51 9.94
CA THR A 353 25.88 -9.86 11.06
C THR A 353 25.39 -9.26 12.37
N ILE A 354 25.91 -9.75 13.50
CA ILE A 354 25.58 -9.22 14.83
C ILE A 354 25.91 -7.72 14.93
N GLU A 355 27.05 -7.32 14.39
CA GLU A 355 27.58 -5.97 14.40
C GLU A 355 26.62 -5.01 13.68
N ILE A 356 26.18 -5.35 12.47
CA ILE A 356 25.23 -4.56 11.67
C ILE A 356 23.86 -4.54 12.35
N SER A 357 23.39 -5.69 12.87
CA SER A 357 22.08 -5.78 13.52
C SER A 357 22.01 -4.94 14.80
N ASN A 358 23.08 -4.96 15.61
CA ASN A 358 23.17 -4.13 16.82
C ASN A 358 23.24 -2.64 16.47
N PHE A 359 23.98 -2.28 15.42
CA PHE A 359 24.04 -0.90 14.93
C PHE A 359 22.66 -0.41 14.46
N ALA A 360 21.94 -1.24 13.69
CA ALA A 360 20.59 -0.95 13.25
C ALA A 360 19.59 -0.82 14.41
N ALA A 361 19.69 -1.65 15.43
CA ALA A 361 18.84 -1.58 16.62
C ALA A 361 19.04 -0.26 17.38
N GLN A 362 20.26 0.24 17.51
CA GLN A 362 20.54 1.52 18.17
C GLN A 362 19.91 2.73 17.45
N ILE A 363 19.79 2.68 16.13
CA ILE A 363 19.06 3.72 15.37
C ILE A 363 17.59 3.73 15.79
N LEU A 364 16.99 2.55 15.93
CA LEU A 364 15.58 2.42 16.32
C LEU A 364 15.33 2.78 17.78
N ASP A 365 16.26 2.50 18.68
CA ASP A 365 16.14 2.82 20.11
C ASP A 365 16.03 4.33 20.40
N ARG A 366 16.43 5.17 19.44
CA ARG A 366 16.33 6.63 19.53
C ARG A 366 15.03 7.18 18.97
N SER A 367 14.24 6.35 18.29
CA SER A 367 12.98 6.76 17.72
C SER A 367 11.87 6.83 18.76
N SER A 368 10.84 7.63 18.50
CA SER A 368 9.67 7.76 19.37
C SER A 368 8.55 6.75 19.03
N PHE A 369 8.63 6.07 17.87
CA PHE A 369 7.64 5.08 17.49
C PHE A 369 7.89 3.71 18.15
N LYS A 370 6.86 2.88 18.18
CA LYS A 370 6.94 1.53 18.73
C LYS A 370 7.88 0.66 17.91
N THR A 371 8.98 0.22 18.52
CA THR A 371 9.96 -0.68 17.92
C THR A 371 9.72 -2.13 18.35
N TYR A 372 10.30 -3.06 17.61
CA TYR A 372 10.27 -4.48 17.92
C TYR A 372 11.71 -4.99 18.10
N PRO A 373 11.97 -5.88 19.07
CA PRO A 373 13.32 -6.34 19.35
C PRO A 373 13.91 -7.08 18.14
N ILE A 374 15.20 -6.83 17.87
CA ILE A 374 15.97 -7.51 16.85
C ILE A 374 16.90 -8.51 17.54
N GLU A 375 16.71 -9.79 17.27
CA GLU A 375 17.55 -10.87 17.77
C GLU A 375 18.42 -11.40 16.62
N PRO A 376 19.68 -10.95 16.46
CA PRO A 376 20.54 -11.48 15.40
C PRO A 376 20.89 -12.95 15.66
N ILE A 377 21.01 -13.73 14.58
CA ILE A 377 21.65 -15.04 14.70
C ILE A 377 23.16 -14.85 14.98
N VAL A 378 23.80 -15.90 15.53
CA VAL A 378 25.22 -15.88 15.87
C VAL A 378 26.06 -15.97 14.57
N ARG A 379 26.13 -14.85 13.84
CA ARG A 379 27.02 -14.66 12.69
C ARG A 379 27.78 -13.36 12.88
N HIS A 380 29.06 -13.47 13.21
CA HIS A 380 29.95 -12.33 13.37
C HIS A 380 30.48 -11.84 12.03
N GLY A 381 30.72 -10.55 11.92
CA GLY A 381 31.34 -9.87 10.77
C GLY A 381 32.29 -8.78 11.23
N SER A 382 32.70 -7.93 10.31
CA SER A 382 33.51 -6.77 10.60
C SER A 382 32.72 -5.73 11.41
N PRO A 383 33.34 -4.99 12.34
CA PRO A 383 32.74 -3.82 12.96
C PRO A 383 32.30 -2.80 11.90
N VAL A 384 31.23 -2.04 12.20
CA VAL A 384 30.78 -0.97 11.30
C VAL A 384 31.87 0.11 11.18
N GLY A 385 32.35 0.35 9.98
CA GLY A 385 33.37 1.36 9.70
C GLY A 385 32.76 2.76 9.61
N ILE A 386 33.28 3.72 10.41
CA ILE A 386 32.81 5.12 10.37
C ILE A 386 34.00 6.03 10.07
N TRP A 387 33.89 6.79 8.96
CA TRP A 387 34.98 7.58 8.39
C TRP A 387 34.58 9.03 8.26
N LYS A 388 35.19 9.91 9.08
CA LYS A 388 35.02 11.36 8.97
C LYS A 388 36.10 11.91 8.04
N GLU A 389 35.70 12.60 7.00
CA GLU A 389 36.60 13.24 6.03
C GLU A 389 36.45 14.77 6.10
N ASN A 390 37.48 15.48 5.63
CA ASN A 390 37.55 16.94 5.77
C ASN A 390 36.67 17.66 4.73
N ASP A 391 36.51 17.08 3.56
CA ASP A 391 35.77 17.64 2.42
C ASP A 391 35.24 16.56 1.48
N GLU A 392 34.44 16.95 0.49
CA GLU A 392 33.80 16.05 -0.47
C GLU A 392 34.82 15.30 -1.34
N THR A 393 35.98 15.92 -1.63
CA THR A 393 37.05 15.26 -2.40
C THR A 393 37.69 14.13 -1.61
N ALA A 394 38.02 14.37 -0.34
CA ALA A 394 38.56 13.34 0.54
C ALA A 394 37.56 12.22 0.79
N MET A 395 36.26 12.54 0.92
CA MET A 395 35.17 11.59 1.03
C MET A 395 35.06 10.70 -0.21
N THR A 396 35.13 11.28 -1.40
CA THR A 396 35.13 10.55 -2.67
C THR A 396 36.33 9.59 -2.76
N MET A 397 37.54 10.05 -2.40
CA MET A 397 38.73 9.21 -2.35
C MET A 397 38.61 8.05 -1.35
N ARG A 398 37.98 8.29 -0.19
CA ARG A 398 37.69 7.25 0.80
C ARG A 398 36.74 6.20 0.24
N VAL A 399 35.63 6.63 -0.37
CA VAL A 399 34.66 5.72 -1.01
C VAL A 399 35.35 4.84 -2.05
N GLN A 400 36.18 5.44 -2.94
CA GLN A 400 36.93 4.69 -3.94
C GLN A 400 37.87 3.66 -3.29
N ALA A 401 38.60 4.05 -2.25
CA ALA A 401 39.51 3.15 -1.53
C ALA A 401 38.77 1.98 -0.88
N LEU A 402 37.59 2.24 -0.28
CA LEU A 402 36.73 1.20 0.30
C LEU A 402 36.18 0.25 -0.78
N ILE A 403 35.70 0.77 -1.91
CA ILE A 403 35.25 -0.07 -3.02
C ILE A 403 36.39 -1.01 -3.50
N GLU A 404 37.62 -0.50 -3.68
CA GLU A 404 38.76 -1.32 -4.07
C GLU A 404 39.16 -2.33 -2.99
N GLN A 405 39.00 -2.01 -1.71
CA GLN A 405 39.21 -2.95 -0.61
C GLN A 405 38.19 -4.08 -0.67
N LEU A 406 36.88 -3.74 -0.74
CA LEU A 406 35.78 -4.69 -0.76
C LEU A 406 35.84 -5.62 -1.99
N LYS A 407 36.27 -5.11 -3.16
CA LYS A 407 36.52 -5.95 -4.32
C LYS A 407 37.61 -6.99 -4.08
N LYS A 408 38.67 -6.67 -3.31
CA LYS A 408 39.74 -7.61 -2.98
C LYS A 408 39.30 -8.68 -1.96
N GLU A 409 38.27 -8.40 -1.17
CA GLU A 409 37.69 -9.32 -0.19
C GLU A 409 36.62 -10.25 -0.79
N ASP A 410 36.52 -10.27 -2.14
CA ASP A 410 35.63 -11.13 -2.93
C ASP A 410 34.12 -10.88 -2.72
N TYR A 411 33.76 -9.67 -2.25
CA TYR A 411 32.35 -9.25 -2.22
C TYR A 411 31.86 -8.97 -3.65
N LYS A 412 30.74 -9.58 -4.03
CA LYS A 412 30.20 -9.54 -5.39
C LYS A 412 29.23 -8.40 -5.61
N THR A 413 28.52 -7.99 -4.57
CA THR A 413 27.53 -6.92 -4.63
C THR A 413 27.87 -5.83 -3.62
N ILE A 414 28.23 -4.66 -4.12
CA ILE A 414 28.58 -3.49 -3.31
C ILE A 414 27.61 -2.37 -3.63
N ALA A 415 26.93 -1.80 -2.62
CA ALA A 415 26.07 -0.65 -2.81
C ALA A 415 26.67 0.62 -2.19
N LEU A 416 26.68 1.69 -2.96
CA LEU A 416 26.87 3.04 -2.47
C LEU A 416 25.49 3.70 -2.34
N ILE A 417 25.01 3.84 -1.10
CA ILE A 417 23.69 4.37 -0.80
C ILE A 417 23.80 5.84 -0.42
N CYS A 418 23.06 6.68 -1.11
CA CYS A 418 22.99 8.12 -0.91
C CYS A 418 21.56 8.59 -0.59
N ARG A 419 21.40 9.86 -0.22
CA ARG A 419 20.12 10.41 0.23
C ARG A 419 19.05 10.42 -0.87
N ASP A 420 19.40 10.94 -2.04
CA ASP A 420 18.46 11.23 -3.13
C ASP A 420 19.03 10.93 -4.52
N GLU A 421 18.21 11.14 -5.55
CA GLU A 421 18.56 10.86 -6.94
C GLU A 421 19.62 11.82 -7.48
N ASP A 422 19.63 13.08 -7.05
CA ASP A 422 20.61 14.08 -7.50
C ASP A 422 22.01 13.72 -6.99
N GLU A 423 22.10 13.30 -5.73
CA GLU A 423 23.34 12.80 -5.14
C GLU A 423 23.79 11.50 -5.82
N ALA A 424 22.85 10.57 -6.10
CA ALA A 424 23.14 9.35 -6.83
C ALA A 424 23.68 9.62 -8.24
N ALA A 425 23.10 10.56 -8.97
CA ALA A 425 23.57 10.94 -10.31
C ALA A 425 25.00 11.51 -10.27
N ARG A 426 25.31 12.37 -9.28
CA ARG A 426 26.68 12.89 -9.07
C ARG A 426 27.68 11.78 -8.77
N LEU A 427 27.32 10.85 -7.87
CA LEU A 427 28.19 9.74 -7.49
C LEU A 427 28.39 8.73 -8.60
N LYS A 428 27.39 8.47 -9.44
CA LYS A 428 27.54 7.63 -10.64
C LYS A 428 28.59 8.20 -11.59
N ALA A 429 28.59 9.51 -11.83
CA ALA A 429 29.60 10.17 -12.65
C ALA A 429 31.02 10.01 -12.07
N LEU A 430 31.17 10.02 -10.75
CA LEU A 430 32.46 9.86 -10.07
C LEU A 430 32.95 8.41 -10.07
N THR A 431 32.06 7.43 -9.96
CA THR A 431 32.43 6.00 -10.01
C THR A 431 32.78 5.53 -11.42
N ASN A 432 32.16 6.07 -12.47
CA ASN A 432 32.54 5.80 -13.86
C ASN A 432 33.93 6.34 -14.22
N CYS A 433 34.44 7.36 -13.52
CA CYS A 433 35.80 7.85 -13.67
C CYS A 433 36.88 6.92 -13.08
N VAL A 434 36.51 5.96 -12.22
CA VAL A 434 37.45 4.98 -11.61
C VAL A 434 37.72 3.78 -12.52
N SER A 435 36.81 3.48 -13.45
CA SER A 435 36.98 2.39 -14.43
C SER A 435 37.95 2.73 -15.58
N ASP A 436 38.40 3.99 -15.73
CA ASP A 436 39.18 4.47 -16.88
C ASP A 436 40.70 4.34 -16.71
N THR A 437 41.20 3.49 -15.82
CA THR A 437 42.62 3.15 -15.76
C THR A 437 42.90 1.77 -16.43
N GLY A 438 42.44 1.60 -17.65
CA GLY A 438 42.88 0.48 -18.49
C GLY A 438 41.84 -0.08 -19.45
N ASN A 439 41.90 0.39 -20.69
CA ASN A 439 41.31 -0.12 -21.94
C ASN A 439 39.88 0.24 -22.32
N GLU A 440 39.87 1.10 -23.34
CA GLU A 440 38.89 1.29 -24.42
C GLU A 440 37.40 1.55 -24.05
N ALA A 441 37.03 2.81 -24.29
CA ALA A 441 35.66 3.34 -24.27
C ALA A 441 34.70 2.51 -25.14
N VAL A 442 33.64 2.01 -24.55
CA VAL A 442 32.42 1.65 -25.29
C VAL A 442 31.44 2.81 -25.17
N ASP A 443 31.24 3.48 -26.28
CA ASP A 443 30.34 4.60 -26.49
C ASP A 443 28.86 4.15 -26.35
N CYS A 444 28.18 4.61 -25.34
CA CYS A 444 26.76 4.38 -25.13
C CYS A 444 25.97 5.66 -25.37
N THR A 445 25.90 6.08 -26.64
CA THR A 445 24.85 6.98 -27.11
C THR A 445 23.85 6.17 -27.93
N THR A 446 22.64 5.94 -27.38
CA THR A 446 21.39 5.91 -28.18
C THR A 446 20.15 5.88 -27.30
N ASP A 447 19.29 6.82 -27.63
CA ASP A 447 17.91 6.97 -27.15
C ASP A 447 17.06 5.72 -27.34
N SER A 448 16.33 5.31 -26.30
CA SER A 448 14.95 4.85 -26.41
C SER A 448 14.32 4.67 -25.02
N VAL A 449 13.42 5.56 -24.70
CA VAL A 449 12.50 5.46 -23.56
C VAL A 449 11.46 4.40 -23.90
N THR A 450 11.44 3.28 -23.19
CA THR A 450 10.28 2.39 -23.12
C THR A 450 10.04 1.94 -21.70
N ASP A 451 8.77 2.00 -21.35
CA ASP A 451 8.08 1.71 -20.08
C ASP A 451 8.72 0.71 -19.12
N GLY A 452 8.82 1.12 -17.85
CA GLY A 452 8.76 0.24 -16.68
C GLY A 452 10.04 -0.48 -16.26
N ALA A 453 11.19 -0.16 -16.86
CA ALA A 453 12.47 -0.67 -16.40
C ALA A 453 13.04 0.27 -15.31
N ILE A 454 13.49 -0.31 -14.20
CA ILE A 454 14.41 0.32 -13.26
C ILE A 454 15.51 0.95 -14.12
N ALA A 455 15.56 2.30 -14.09
CA ALA A 455 16.51 3.07 -14.87
C ALA A 455 17.90 2.47 -14.73
N ASP A 456 18.57 2.32 -15.86
CA ASP A 456 19.94 1.90 -16.06
C ASP A 456 20.82 2.05 -14.81
N THR A 457 20.96 0.97 -14.06
CA THR A 457 22.03 0.85 -13.09
C THR A 457 23.28 0.63 -13.91
N SER A 458 24.12 1.67 -14.07
CA SER A 458 25.46 1.49 -14.59
C SER A 458 26.21 0.55 -13.62
N ALA A 459 26.15 -0.73 -13.91
CA ALA A 459 26.84 -1.77 -13.18
C ALA A 459 28.17 -2.03 -13.89
N ASP A 460 29.27 -1.64 -13.26
CA ASP A 460 30.60 -2.07 -13.70
C ASP A 460 30.75 -3.57 -13.44
N ILE A 461 30.58 -4.37 -14.46
CA ILE A 461 30.86 -5.81 -14.40
C ILE A 461 32.35 -6.00 -14.73
N ILE A 462 33.21 -5.80 -13.74
CA ILE A 462 34.59 -6.25 -13.80
C ILE A 462 34.70 -7.53 -12.98
N ALA A 463 35.01 -8.65 -13.62
CA ALA A 463 35.23 -9.95 -12.96
C ALA A 463 34.11 -10.50 -12.08
N GLY A 464 32.84 -10.21 -12.42
CA GLY A 464 31.69 -10.72 -11.66
C GLY A 464 31.33 -9.92 -10.39
N ILE A 465 31.92 -8.74 -10.16
CA ILE A 465 31.62 -7.83 -9.05
C ILE A 465 30.77 -6.67 -9.58
N THR A 466 29.68 -6.42 -8.91
CA THR A 466 28.74 -5.32 -9.23
C THR A 466 28.81 -4.22 -8.18
N VAL A 467 29.16 -3.00 -8.60
CA VAL A 467 29.07 -1.80 -7.75
C VAL A 467 27.87 -0.98 -8.20
N THR A 468 26.92 -0.75 -7.30
CA THR A 468 25.67 -0.05 -7.61
C THR A 468 25.54 1.22 -6.78
N VAL A 469 25.25 2.35 -7.42
CA VAL A 469 24.94 3.61 -6.74
C VAL A 469 23.44 3.82 -6.74
N LEU A 470 22.84 3.95 -5.56
CA LEU A 470 21.39 4.03 -5.40
C LEU A 470 20.98 5.12 -4.42
N PRO A 471 19.94 5.89 -4.72
CA PRO A 471 19.24 6.65 -3.70
C PRO A 471 18.58 5.69 -2.71
N LEU A 472 18.50 6.09 -1.45
CA LEU A 472 17.99 5.27 -0.36
C LEU A 472 16.58 4.72 -0.64
N ALA A 473 15.70 5.53 -1.22
CA ALA A 473 14.34 5.13 -1.56
C ALA A 473 14.26 3.89 -2.47
N LEU A 474 15.26 3.68 -3.34
CA LEU A 474 15.32 2.54 -4.26
C LEU A 474 16.02 1.30 -3.68
N THR A 475 16.55 1.37 -2.46
CA THR A 475 17.26 0.23 -1.84
C THR A 475 16.34 -0.80 -1.21
N LYS A 476 15.05 -0.46 -1.08
CA LYS A 476 14.08 -1.33 -0.43
C LYS A 476 13.87 -2.64 -1.19
N GLY A 477 13.90 -3.76 -0.45
CA GLY A 477 13.82 -5.11 -1.03
C GLY A 477 15.12 -5.64 -1.62
N LEU A 478 16.17 -4.81 -1.74
CA LEU A 478 17.48 -5.23 -2.21
C LEU A 478 18.38 -5.64 -1.04
N GLU A 479 19.43 -6.41 -1.36
CA GLU A 479 20.46 -6.88 -0.42
C GLU A 479 21.81 -6.84 -1.12
N PHE A 480 22.85 -6.46 -0.36
CA PHE A 480 24.21 -6.33 -0.88
C PHE A 480 25.21 -6.94 0.10
N ASP A 481 26.25 -7.56 -0.41
CA ASP A 481 27.33 -8.10 0.43
C ASP A 481 27.93 -7.00 1.31
N ALA A 482 28.19 -5.84 0.72
CA ALA A 482 28.69 -4.67 1.43
C ALA A 482 27.92 -3.39 1.06
N VAL A 483 27.75 -2.51 2.04
CA VAL A 483 27.10 -1.20 1.87
C VAL A 483 28.02 -0.09 2.33
N ILE A 484 28.13 0.95 1.54
CA ILE A 484 28.74 2.23 1.89
C ILE A 484 27.61 3.27 1.97
N LEU A 485 27.32 3.79 3.15
CA LEU A 485 26.35 4.88 3.35
C LEU A 485 27.09 6.21 3.18
N TYR A 486 26.66 6.99 2.20
CA TYR A 486 27.31 8.23 1.81
C TYR A 486 26.71 9.43 2.53
N ASN A 487 27.55 10.20 3.18
CA ASN A 487 27.31 11.50 3.80
C ASN A 487 26.07 11.63 4.70
N PRO A 488 25.85 10.72 5.68
CA PRO A 488 24.74 10.82 6.61
C PRO A 488 25.05 11.84 7.73
N ASN A 489 25.20 13.10 7.39
CA ASN A 489 25.46 14.19 8.31
C ASN A 489 24.18 14.87 8.81
N GLU A 490 24.30 15.82 9.78
CA GLU A 490 23.15 16.52 10.37
C GLU A 490 22.38 17.40 9.37
N GLU A 491 23.00 17.84 8.28
CA GLU A 491 22.34 18.62 7.23
C GLU A 491 21.43 17.74 6.35
N CYS A 492 21.83 16.48 6.15
CA CYS A 492 21.10 15.54 5.32
C CYS A 492 20.01 14.77 6.09
N TYR A 493 20.23 14.44 7.38
CA TYR A 493 19.34 13.61 8.18
C TYR A 493 19.02 14.31 9.51
N ALA A 494 17.74 14.66 9.68
CA ALA A 494 17.24 15.27 10.90
C ALA A 494 17.08 14.23 12.02
N ASP A 495 17.04 14.69 13.26
CA ASP A 495 16.68 13.87 14.43
C ASP A 495 15.16 13.65 14.42
N SER A 496 14.70 12.72 13.58
CA SER A 496 13.27 12.45 13.34
C SER A 496 13.02 10.95 13.15
N ASP A 497 11.81 10.51 13.49
CA ASP A 497 11.37 9.12 13.30
C ASP A 497 11.40 8.69 11.82
N ARG A 498 11.15 9.63 10.91
CA ARG A 498 11.25 9.42 9.49
C ARG A 498 12.67 9.07 9.06
N ASP A 499 13.64 9.90 9.45
CA ASP A 499 15.03 9.68 9.08
C ASP A 499 15.64 8.46 9.81
N ALA A 500 15.16 8.15 11.02
CA ALA A 500 15.51 6.91 11.71
C ALA A 500 15.10 5.66 10.88
N LYS A 501 13.89 5.64 10.33
CA LYS A 501 13.45 4.54 9.46
C LYS A 501 14.23 4.46 8.16
N LEU A 502 14.51 5.60 7.54
CA LEU A 502 15.34 5.66 6.34
C LEU A 502 16.73 5.08 6.58
N LEU A 503 17.41 5.52 7.64
CA LEU A 503 18.74 5.00 8.02
C LEU A 503 18.68 3.52 8.40
N TYR A 504 17.66 3.09 9.14
CA TYR A 504 17.45 1.68 9.46
C TYR A 504 17.32 0.81 8.19
N VAL A 505 16.54 1.27 7.19
CA VAL A 505 16.44 0.58 5.91
C VAL A 505 17.81 0.51 5.25
N ALA A 506 18.54 1.62 5.13
CA ALA A 506 19.85 1.65 4.46
C ALA A 506 20.86 0.68 5.10
N VAL A 507 21.01 0.72 6.41
CA VAL A 507 22.02 -0.11 7.12
C VAL A 507 21.66 -1.60 7.08
N THR A 508 20.36 -1.93 7.09
CA THR A 508 19.90 -3.33 7.01
C THR A 508 19.98 -3.93 5.60
N ARG A 509 20.43 -3.17 4.61
CA ARG A 509 20.75 -3.70 3.26
C ARG A 509 22.09 -4.44 3.22
N ALA A 510 23.00 -4.18 4.15
CA ALA A 510 24.30 -4.82 4.22
C ALA A 510 24.21 -6.23 4.80
N LEU A 511 24.72 -7.23 4.08
CA LEU A 511 24.76 -8.62 4.55
C LEU A 511 25.98 -8.89 5.44
N HIS A 512 27.15 -8.37 5.07
CA HIS A 512 28.43 -8.71 5.67
C HIS A 512 29.21 -7.50 6.19
N GLU A 513 29.27 -6.40 5.42
CA GLU A 513 30.03 -5.21 5.79
C GLU A 513 29.22 -3.92 5.58
N LEU A 514 29.42 -3.00 6.53
CA LEU A 514 28.82 -1.66 6.51
C LEU A 514 29.86 -0.60 6.78
N HIS A 515 29.96 0.37 5.87
CA HIS A 515 30.80 1.54 6.02
C HIS A 515 29.95 2.82 5.94
N ILE A 516 30.33 3.82 6.74
CA ILE A 516 29.72 5.14 6.75
C ILE A 516 30.81 6.16 6.48
N VAL A 517 30.65 6.96 5.43
CA VAL A 517 31.62 7.99 5.03
C VAL A 517 30.91 9.35 5.03
N TYR A 518 31.41 10.33 5.79
CA TYR A 518 30.74 11.61 5.95
C TYR A 518 31.70 12.79 6.10
N THR A 519 31.15 14.00 5.87
CA THR A 519 31.79 15.28 6.17
C THR A 519 30.93 16.07 7.18
N GLY A 520 31.55 17.05 7.86
CA GLY A 520 30.84 17.85 8.88
C GLY A 520 30.60 17.06 10.17
N GLU A 521 29.40 17.17 10.72
CA GLU A 521 29.00 16.44 11.92
C GLU A 521 28.06 15.29 11.53
N LEU A 522 28.33 14.11 12.08
CA LEU A 522 27.50 12.91 11.86
C LEU A 522 26.10 13.15 12.44
N CYS A 523 25.06 12.72 11.72
CA CYS A 523 23.70 12.89 12.23
C CYS A 523 23.51 12.23 13.60
N LYS A 524 22.68 12.84 14.46
CA LYS A 524 22.47 12.39 15.84
C LYS A 524 22.01 10.95 15.95
N LEU A 525 21.25 10.47 14.98
CA LEU A 525 20.77 9.09 14.94
C LEU A 525 21.90 8.05 14.85
N LEU A 526 23.11 8.45 14.41
CA LEU A 526 24.29 7.60 14.26
C LEU A 526 25.44 7.96 15.22
N SER A 527 25.43 9.14 15.86
CA SER A 527 26.60 9.73 16.55
C SER A 527 27.12 8.97 17.77
N ASP A 528 26.27 8.24 18.50
CA ASP A 528 26.66 7.50 19.71
C ASP A 528 26.68 5.98 19.51
N CYS A 529 26.63 5.53 18.27
CA CYS A 529 26.80 4.11 18.01
C CYS A 529 28.26 3.71 18.33
N PRO A 530 28.51 2.69 19.18
CA PRO A 530 29.87 2.35 19.59
C PRO A 530 30.68 1.95 18.37
N THR A 531 31.62 2.81 18.02
CA THR A 531 32.71 2.51 17.12
C THR A 531 33.77 1.76 17.96
N GLN A 532 34.04 0.52 17.63
CA GLN A 532 35.34 -0.04 18.10
C GLN A 532 36.45 0.58 17.25
N PRO A 533 37.53 1.06 17.89
CA PRO A 533 38.66 1.70 17.23
C PRO A 533 39.41 0.77 16.29
#